data_b5f3f7ec1418bc5ea4dc85da9b9674dc
#
_entry.id   b5f3f7ec1418bc5ea4dc85da9b9674dc
#
_cell.length_a   1.000
_cell.length_b   1.000
_cell.length_c   1.000
_cell.angle_alpha   90.00
_cell.angle_beta   90.00
_cell.angle_gamma   90.00
#
_symmetry.space_group_name_H-M   'P 1'
#
loop_
_entity.id
_entity.type
_entity.pdbx_description
1 polymer ?
#
loop_
_entity_poly.entity_id
_entity_poly.type
_entity_poly.pdbx_seq_one_letter_code
_entity_poly.pdbx_strand_id
1 'polypeptide(L)'
;DRSHAQVRKSGSSYVSLYPHVHCICGGDATSGGHPQHSGVTYTAWTNDEAASQYNDSSHTAANSLPKNPGYYYLTTSVTLADRDTWRPADGTVLCLNGRTVKEFAFYKPDFDAITVDSGVTFSLTECASIQGYIYCAGSRGIHTVNNSGTFNMYNGRLRGTTSTADGAAVCNNGTFNMYGGTISNNGTT
;
A
#
# COMPACT_ATOMS: atom_id res chain seq x y z
N ASP A 1 -17.26 -20.41 10.71
CA ASP A 1 -16.07 -21.18 11.07
C ASP A 1 -15.07 -21.16 9.91
N ARG A 2 -14.10 -20.23 9.96
CA ARG A 2 -13.08 -20.01 8.91
C ARG A 2 -11.78 -20.77 9.19
N SER A 3 -11.85 -21.85 9.94
CA SER A 3 -10.67 -22.54 10.47
C SER A 3 -9.90 -23.40 9.47
N HIS A 4 -10.36 -23.55 8.23
CA HIS A 4 -9.67 -24.35 7.22
C HIS A 4 -9.51 -23.56 5.93
N ALA A 5 -8.44 -22.75 5.86
CA ALA A 5 -8.02 -22.18 4.60
C ALA A 5 -7.67 -23.31 3.63
N GLN A 6 -8.52 -23.58 2.65
CA GLN A 6 -8.16 -24.46 1.56
C GLN A 6 -7.17 -23.73 0.66
N VAL A 7 -6.01 -24.31 0.48
CA VAL A 7 -4.96 -23.76 -0.38
C VAL A 7 -4.65 -24.77 -1.49
N ARG A 8 -4.44 -24.27 -2.68
CA ARG A 8 -3.97 -25.05 -3.82
C ARG A 8 -2.50 -24.73 -4.06
N LYS A 9 -1.70 -25.76 -4.30
CA LYS A 9 -0.32 -25.58 -4.73
C LYS A 9 -0.31 -25.10 -6.19
N SER A 10 0.32 -23.95 -6.44
CA SER A 10 0.53 -23.41 -7.78
C SER A 10 2.04 -23.15 -7.91
N GLY A 11 2.74 -24.01 -8.63
CA GLY A 11 4.21 -23.99 -8.67
C GLY A 11 4.83 -24.25 -7.28
N SER A 12 5.69 -23.34 -6.83
CA SER A 12 6.31 -23.36 -5.48
C SER A 12 5.45 -22.66 -4.41
N SER A 13 4.34 -22.03 -4.79
CA SER A 13 3.50 -21.24 -3.90
C SER A 13 2.16 -21.87 -3.60
N TYR A 14 1.58 -21.54 -2.44
CA TYR A 14 0.22 -21.94 -2.06
C TYR A 14 -0.71 -20.76 -2.28
N VAL A 15 -1.74 -20.96 -3.07
CA VAL A 15 -2.76 -19.94 -3.36
C VAL A 15 -4.03 -20.29 -2.58
N SER A 16 -4.61 -19.31 -1.91
CA SER A 16 -5.92 -19.49 -1.26
C SER A 16 -6.98 -19.79 -2.32
N LEU A 17 -7.80 -20.81 -2.07
CA LEU A 17 -8.92 -21.14 -2.95
C LEU A 17 -10.14 -20.24 -2.74
N TYR A 18 -10.11 -19.43 -1.68
CA TYR A 18 -11.18 -18.46 -1.44
C TYR A 18 -10.79 -17.10 -1.96
N PRO A 19 -11.68 -16.40 -2.64
CA PRO A 19 -11.44 -15.03 -3.04
C PRO A 19 -11.22 -14.18 -1.78
N HIS A 20 -10.25 -13.26 -1.85
CA HIS A 20 -10.03 -12.28 -0.81
C HIS A 20 -11.09 -11.18 -0.96
N VAL A 21 -12.16 -11.30 -0.17
CA VAL A 21 -13.32 -10.41 -0.26
C VAL A 21 -13.51 -9.70 1.07
N HIS A 22 -13.48 -8.39 1.04
CA HIS A 22 -13.84 -7.55 2.17
C HIS A 22 -14.31 -6.19 1.68
N CYS A 23 -14.91 -5.40 2.57
CA CYS A 23 -15.26 -4.03 2.25
C CYS A 23 -14.01 -3.17 2.08
N ILE A 24 -14.13 -2.08 1.35
CA ILE A 24 -13.03 -1.13 1.16
C ILE A 24 -12.52 -0.55 2.49
N CYS A 25 -13.33 -0.54 3.52
CA CYS A 25 -12.95 -0.13 4.88
C CYS A 25 -12.08 -1.15 5.63
N GLY A 26 -11.78 -2.31 5.05
CA GLY A 26 -11.01 -3.39 5.66
C GLY A 26 -11.81 -4.31 6.58
N GLY A 27 -13.07 -3.98 6.88
CA GLY A 27 -13.94 -4.80 7.72
C GLY A 27 -14.66 -5.90 6.95
N ASP A 28 -15.26 -6.84 7.70
CA ASP A 28 -16.17 -7.81 7.13
C ASP A 28 -17.39 -7.07 6.53
N ALA A 29 -17.71 -7.36 5.28
CA ALA A 29 -18.84 -6.76 4.58
C ALA A 29 -20.19 -6.99 5.27
N THR A 30 -20.23 -7.95 6.20
CA THR A 30 -21.43 -8.33 6.97
C THR A 30 -21.51 -7.69 8.35
N SER A 31 -20.42 -7.14 8.87
CA SER A 31 -20.40 -6.53 10.20
C SER A 31 -20.79 -5.06 10.13
N GLY A 32 -22.06 -4.84 10.17
CA GLY A 32 -22.85 -3.66 10.46
C GLY A 32 -22.25 -2.28 10.60
N GLY A 33 -23.00 -1.31 10.19
CA GLY A 33 -22.82 0.10 10.49
C GLY A 33 -22.43 0.98 9.30
N HIS A 34 -22.11 0.41 8.16
CA HIS A 34 -21.84 1.18 6.96
C HIS A 34 -22.77 0.74 5.81
N PRO A 35 -23.81 1.49 5.51
CA PRO A 35 -24.85 1.08 4.54
C PRO A 35 -24.38 0.95 3.07
N GLN A 36 -23.12 1.15 2.79
CA GLN A 36 -22.58 1.13 1.42
C GLN A 36 -21.42 0.15 1.21
N HIS A 37 -21.19 -0.77 2.14
CA HIS A 37 -20.04 -1.65 2.09
C HIS A 37 -20.40 -3.01 1.50
N SER A 38 -20.47 -3.08 0.20
CA SER A 38 -20.45 -4.37 -0.51
C SER A 38 -19.06 -4.98 -0.44
N GLY A 39 -19.01 -6.32 -0.33
CA GLY A 39 -17.76 -7.04 -0.45
C GLY A 39 -17.13 -6.80 -1.82
N VAL A 40 -15.88 -6.39 -1.82
CA VAL A 40 -15.07 -6.22 -3.02
C VAL A 40 -14.08 -7.37 -3.08
N THR A 41 -13.91 -7.95 -4.26
CA THR A 41 -12.90 -8.98 -4.50
C THR A 41 -11.57 -8.34 -4.85
N TYR A 42 -10.54 -8.70 -4.10
CA TYR A 42 -9.18 -8.22 -4.32
C TYR A 42 -8.34 -9.28 -5.00
N THR A 43 -7.49 -8.85 -5.92
CA THR A 43 -6.50 -9.69 -6.61
C THR A 43 -5.23 -9.77 -5.77
N ALA A 44 -4.69 -10.97 -5.63
CA ALA A 44 -3.43 -11.18 -4.92
C ALA A 44 -2.29 -10.47 -5.66
N TRP A 45 -1.48 -9.73 -4.92
CA TRP A 45 -0.23 -9.18 -5.42
C TRP A 45 0.95 -9.91 -4.79
N THR A 46 1.78 -10.53 -5.63
CA THR A 46 2.92 -11.35 -5.22
C THR A 46 4.24 -10.71 -5.64
N ASN A 47 5.34 -11.12 -5.00
CA ASN A 47 6.68 -10.66 -5.39
C ASN A 47 7.08 -11.13 -6.79
N ASP A 48 6.55 -12.26 -7.25
CA ASP A 48 6.84 -12.77 -8.59
C ASP A 48 6.24 -11.86 -9.67
N GLU A 49 5.02 -11.35 -9.43
CA GLU A 49 4.39 -10.36 -10.31
C GLU A 49 5.11 -9.02 -10.25
N ALA A 50 5.61 -8.64 -9.07
CA ALA A 50 6.43 -7.46 -8.89
C ALA A 50 7.72 -7.54 -9.70
N ALA A 51 8.41 -8.68 -9.66
CA ALA A 51 9.65 -8.90 -10.40
C ALA A 51 9.47 -8.80 -11.92
N SER A 52 8.32 -9.22 -12.44
CA SER A 52 8.06 -9.20 -13.89
C SER A 52 7.86 -7.79 -14.47
N GLN A 53 7.62 -6.79 -13.64
CA GLN A 53 7.38 -5.41 -14.08
C GLN A 53 8.64 -4.55 -14.21
N TYR A 54 9.75 -4.99 -13.61
CA TYR A 54 11.06 -4.36 -13.72
C TYR A 54 12.00 -5.20 -14.56
N ASN A 55 12.12 -4.84 -15.82
CA ASN A 55 13.07 -5.46 -16.76
C ASN A 55 14.34 -4.61 -16.91
N ASP A 56 14.66 -3.80 -15.91
CA ASP A 56 15.80 -2.91 -15.95
C ASP A 56 16.91 -3.45 -15.05
N SER A 57 18.05 -3.75 -15.64
CA SER A 57 19.25 -4.26 -14.95
C SER A 57 19.89 -3.26 -13.99
N SER A 58 19.40 -2.01 -13.95
CA SER A 58 19.86 -0.97 -13.02
C SER A 58 19.13 -0.98 -11.67
N HIS A 59 18.02 -1.72 -11.55
CA HIS A 59 17.21 -1.80 -10.34
C HIS A 59 17.39 -3.17 -9.68
N THR A 60 18.28 -3.23 -8.73
CA THR A 60 18.51 -4.42 -7.90
C THR A 60 17.50 -4.47 -6.77
N ALA A 61 16.46 -5.12 -6.93
CA ALA A 61 15.47 -5.64 -5.98
C ALA A 61 14.07 -5.31 -6.47
N ALA A 62 13.66 -6.13 -7.18
CA ALA A 62 12.45 -6.16 -7.91
C ALA A 62 11.22 -6.40 -7.06
N ASN A 63 10.90 -5.50 -6.17
CA ASN A 63 9.59 -5.48 -5.54
C ASN A 63 8.90 -4.20 -5.97
N SER A 64 7.93 -4.32 -6.88
CA SER A 64 7.08 -3.21 -7.28
C SER A 64 5.67 -3.37 -6.75
N LEU A 65 4.89 -2.32 -6.87
CA LEU A 65 3.46 -2.32 -6.64
C LEU A 65 2.72 -2.25 -7.99
N PRO A 66 1.42 -2.58 -8.03
CA PRO A 66 0.66 -2.65 -9.27
C PRO A 66 0.73 -1.38 -10.11
N LYS A 67 0.94 -1.51 -11.43
CA LYS A 67 0.92 -0.38 -12.37
C LYS A 67 -0.44 -0.16 -13.03
N ASN A 68 -1.30 -1.19 -13.03
CA ASN A 68 -2.64 -1.10 -13.59
C ASN A 68 -3.66 -0.79 -12.50
N PRO A 69 -4.78 -0.13 -12.83
CA PRO A 69 -5.86 0.09 -11.89
C PRO A 69 -6.48 -1.23 -11.46
N GLY A 70 -6.96 -1.30 -10.23
CA GLY A 70 -7.62 -2.49 -9.70
C GLY A 70 -7.61 -2.55 -8.19
N TYR A 71 -8.22 -3.60 -7.68
CA TYR A 71 -8.27 -3.91 -6.25
C TYR A 71 -7.25 -4.99 -5.96
N TYR A 72 -6.24 -4.67 -5.16
CA TYR A 72 -5.12 -5.57 -4.86
C TYR A 72 -4.96 -5.77 -3.37
N TYR A 73 -4.54 -6.98 -2.97
CA TYR A 73 -4.07 -7.22 -1.61
C TYR A 73 -2.66 -7.81 -1.61
N LEU A 74 -1.85 -7.40 -0.66
CA LEU A 74 -0.48 -7.88 -0.55
C LEU A 74 -0.44 -9.28 0.07
N THR A 75 0.27 -10.20 -0.56
CA THR A 75 0.56 -11.53 -0.02
C THR A 75 1.88 -11.57 0.72
N THR A 76 2.79 -10.66 0.38
CA THR A 76 4.11 -10.49 1.00
C THR A 76 4.39 -9.01 1.24
N SER A 77 5.33 -8.70 2.13
CA SER A 77 5.82 -7.34 2.29
C SER A 77 6.63 -6.92 1.06
N VAL A 78 6.51 -5.66 0.69
CA VAL A 78 7.14 -5.07 -0.50
C VAL A 78 8.22 -4.10 -0.07
N THR A 79 9.41 -4.23 -0.66
CA THR A 79 10.46 -3.20 -0.59
C THR A 79 10.52 -2.55 -1.97
N LEU A 80 10.19 -1.26 -2.03
CA LEU A 80 10.24 -0.49 -3.28
C LEU A 80 11.67 -0.43 -3.79
N ALA A 81 11.84 -0.43 -5.11
CA ALA A 81 13.15 -0.34 -5.73
C ALA A 81 13.84 0.97 -5.37
N ASP A 82 15.18 0.96 -5.40
CA ASP A 82 15.99 2.16 -5.19
C ASP A 82 15.61 3.23 -6.23
N ARG A 83 15.41 4.46 -5.75
CA ARG A 83 15.08 5.64 -6.55
C ARG A 83 13.76 5.61 -7.30
N ASP A 84 12.81 4.80 -6.88
CA ASP A 84 11.52 4.75 -7.53
C ASP A 84 10.38 5.03 -6.54
N THR A 85 9.55 5.98 -6.87
CA THR A 85 8.29 6.22 -6.18
C THR A 85 7.19 5.43 -6.86
N TRP A 86 6.36 4.74 -6.08
CA TRP A 86 5.20 4.11 -6.68
C TRP A 86 4.14 5.16 -7.05
N ARG A 87 3.71 5.11 -8.31
CA ARG A 87 2.63 5.93 -8.84
C ARG A 87 1.44 5.03 -9.17
N PRO A 88 0.43 4.95 -8.29
CA PRO A 88 -0.76 4.16 -8.56
C PRO A 88 -1.50 4.71 -9.77
N ALA A 89 -2.07 3.82 -10.58
CA ALA A 89 -3.00 4.21 -11.63
C ALA A 89 -4.34 4.67 -11.02
N ASP A 90 -5.08 5.49 -11.76
CA ASP A 90 -6.37 6.00 -11.30
C ASP A 90 -7.35 4.87 -10.96
N GLY A 91 -7.99 4.96 -9.80
CA GLY A 91 -8.91 3.95 -9.28
C GLY A 91 -8.24 2.75 -8.60
N THR A 92 -6.92 2.78 -8.36
CA THR A 92 -6.24 1.71 -7.64
C THR A 92 -6.62 1.69 -6.16
N VAL A 93 -6.95 0.50 -5.66
CA VAL A 93 -7.17 0.21 -4.24
C VAL A 93 -6.16 -0.83 -3.77
N LEU A 94 -5.39 -0.51 -2.73
CA LEU A 94 -4.40 -1.40 -2.14
C LEU A 94 -4.80 -1.78 -0.71
N CYS A 95 -5.01 -3.08 -0.46
CA CYS A 95 -5.12 -3.65 0.87
C CYS A 95 -3.74 -4.15 1.33
N LEU A 96 -3.27 -3.65 2.46
CA LEU A 96 -1.98 -4.08 3.01
C LEU A 96 -2.01 -5.52 3.53
N ASN A 97 -3.15 -6.03 3.98
CA ASN A 97 -3.31 -7.40 4.46
C ASN A 97 -2.24 -7.78 5.51
N GLY A 98 -1.97 -6.88 6.44
CA GLY A 98 -0.95 -7.05 7.48
C GLY A 98 0.51 -6.94 6.99
N ARG A 99 0.73 -6.53 5.74
CA ARG A 99 2.07 -6.45 5.14
C ARG A 99 2.61 -5.03 5.18
N THR A 100 3.91 -4.94 4.99
CA THR A 100 4.62 -3.67 5.00
C THR A 100 5.05 -3.29 3.59
N VAL A 101 4.83 -2.04 3.23
CA VAL A 101 5.50 -1.41 2.10
C VAL A 101 6.56 -0.47 2.66
N LYS A 102 7.79 -0.69 2.28
CA LYS A 102 8.91 0.16 2.68
C LYS A 102 9.75 0.54 1.48
N GLU A 103 10.33 1.70 1.56
CA GLU A 103 11.34 2.13 0.64
C GLU A 103 12.66 1.40 0.86
N PHE A 104 13.45 1.25 -0.20
CA PHE A 104 14.80 0.69 -0.13
C PHE A 104 15.79 1.77 0.32
N ALA A 105 16.20 1.72 1.57
CA ALA A 105 17.07 2.72 2.20
C ALA A 105 18.55 2.34 2.11
N PHE A 106 19.15 2.29 0.91
CA PHE A 106 20.60 2.03 0.82
C PHE A 106 21.45 3.32 0.79
N TYR A 107 20.97 4.37 0.17
CA TYR A 107 21.62 5.67 0.12
C TYR A 107 20.60 6.78 0.23
N LYS A 108 20.32 7.32 1.43
CA LYS A 108 19.48 8.51 1.65
C LYS A 108 18.49 8.76 0.51
N PRO A 109 17.38 8.05 0.48
CA PRO A 109 16.45 8.17 -0.62
C PRO A 109 15.93 9.61 -0.71
N ASP A 110 15.89 10.11 -1.93
CA ASP A 110 15.35 11.45 -2.24
C ASP A 110 13.98 11.32 -2.91
N PHE A 111 13.21 10.26 -2.59
CA PHE A 111 11.95 9.93 -3.25
C PHE A 111 10.86 9.61 -2.25
N ASP A 112 9.67 10.10 -2.52
CA ASP A 112 8.47 9.70 -1.79
C ASP A 112 8.18 8.22 -2.03
N ALA A 113 7.67 7.51 -1.02
CA ALA A 113 7.30 6.10 -1.24
C ALA A 113 6.13 5.98 -2.23
N ILE A 114 5.16 6.87 -2.13
CA ILE A 114 3.99 6.92 -3.01
C ILE A 114 3.80 8.35 -3.50
N THR A 115 3.57 8.51 -4.80
CA THR A 115 3.11 9.78 -5.39
C THR A 115 1.76 9.56 -6.06
N VAL A 116 0.75 10.27 -5.59
CA VAL A 116 -0.58 10.31 -6.22
C VAL A 116 -0.63 11.52 -7.13
N ASP A 117 -0.59 11.28 -8.43
CA ASP A 117 -0.56 12.34 -9.42
C ASP A 117 -1.91 13.08 -9.53
N SER A 118 -1.90 14.29 -10.07
CA SER A 118 -3.13 15.05 -10.30
C SER A 118 -4.10 14.30 -11.20
N GLY A 119 -5.37 14.27 -10.81
CA GLY A 119 -6.42 13.52 -11.51
C GLY A 119 -6.50 12.05 -11.17
N VAL A 120 -5.57 11.53 -10.37
CA VAL A 120 -5.56 10.13 -9.91
C VAL A 120 -6.26 10.00 -8.58
N THR A 121 -7.08 8.97 -8.43
CA THR A 121 -7.66 8.53 -7.16
C THR A 121 -6.99 7.25 -6.71
N PHE A 122 -6.35 7.29 -5.56
CA PHE A 122 -5.76 6.14 -4.89
C PHE A 122 -6.44 5.88 -3.55
N SER A 123 -6.68 4.62 -3.23
CA SER A 123 -7.27 4.22 -1.95
C SER A 123 -6.41 3.18 -1.23
N LEU A 124 -6.16 3.43 0.05
CA LEU A 124 -5.46 2.52 0.94
C LEU A 124 -6.44 1.90 1.93
N THR A 125 -6.34 0.59 2.11
CA THR A 125 -7.13 -0.16 3.09
C THR A 125 -6.31 -1.25 3.78
N GLU A 126 -6.89 -1.88 4.79
CA GLU A 126 -6.30 -2.93 5.60
C GLU A 126 -7.40 -3.83 6.14
N CYS A 127 -7.21 -5.13 6.09
CA CYS A 127 -8.18 -6.11 6.58
C CYS A 127 -7.64 -7.04 7.67
N ALA A 128 -6.33 -7.05 7.90
CA ALA A 128 -5.72 -7.89 8.92
C ALA A 128 -5.88 -7.28 10.32
N SER A 129 -6.00 -8.15 11.33
CA SER A 129 -6.04 -7.74 12.74
C SER A 129 -4.72 -7.10 13.19
N ILE A 130 -3.59 -7.58 12.66
CA ILE A 130 -2.29 -6.92 12.80
C ILE A 130 -2.09 -6.04 11.58
N GLN A 131 -2.24 -4.75 11.78
CA GLN A 131 -2.19 -3.79 10.69
C GLN A 131 -0.80 -3.68 10.07
N GLY A 132 -0.76 -3.78 8.75
CA GLY A 132 0.37 -3.42 7.94
C GLY A 132 0.63 -1.91 7.94
N TYR A 133 1.75 -1.51 7.39
CA TYR A 133 2.11 -0.10 7.30
C TYR A 133 2.90 0.22 6.03
N ILE A 134 2.81 1.47 5.63
CA ILE A 134 3.68 2.06 4.61
C ILE A 134 4.67 2.97 5.32
N TYR A 135 5.94 2.85 4.97
CA TYR A 135 7.03 3.57 5.62
C TYR A 135 8.04 4.05 4.59
N CYS A 136 8.45 5.30 4.75
CA CYS A 136 9.55 5.89 4.02
C CYS A 136 10.66 6.26 5.01
N ALA A 137 11.89 5.79 4.75
CA ALA A 137 13.04 6.03 5.61
C ALA A 137 13.81 7.31 5.25
N GLY A 138 13.31 8.11 4.33
CA GLY A 138 13.98 9.25 3.75
C GLY A 138 14.43 10.32 4.74
N SER A 139 15.42 11.12 4.35
CA SER A 139 16.12 12.01 5.27
C SER A 139 15.81 13.50 5.11
N ARG A 140 15.22 13.99 4.03
CA ARG A 140 14.84 15.42 3.85
C ARG A 140 13.79 15.61 2.78
N GLY A 141 12.71 16.30 3.12
CA GLY A 141 11.68 16.72 2.15
C GLY A 141 10.97 15.57 1.45
N ILE A 142 10.95 14.39 2.08
CA ILE A 142 10.42 13.16 1.52
C ILE A 142 9.23 12.74 2.35
N HIS A 143 8.23 12.22 1.69
CA HIS A 143 6.97 11.86 2.30
C HIS A 143 6.68 10.38 2.10
N THR A 144 5.93 9.79 3.01
CA THR A 144 5.40 8.46 2.76
C THR A 144 4.38 8.49 1.63
N VAL A 145 3.56 9.54 1.60
CA VAL A 145 2.63 9.82 0.49
C VAL A 145 2.74 11.29 0.09
N ASN A 146 3.04 11.56 -1.17
CA ASN A 146 2.93 12.87 -1.79
C ASN A 146 1.68 12.89 -2.67
N ASN A 147 0.68 13.67 -2.28
CA ASN A 147 -0.63 13.66 -2.90
C ASN A 147 -0.92 14.96 -3.66
N SER A 148 -1.04 14.88 -4.98
CA SER A 148 -1.55 15.94 -5.84
C SER A 148 -2.91 15.60 -6.47
N GLY A 149 -3.40 14.37 -6.26
CA GLY A 149 -4.69 13.86 -6.71
C GLY A 149 -5.70 13.73 -5.58
N THR A 150 -6.35 12.58 -5.51
CA THR A 150 -7.25 12.19 -4.42
C THR A 150 -6.70 10.96 -3.72
N PHE A 151 -6.33 11.10 -2.46
CA PHE A 151 -5.91 9.99 -1.61
C PHE A 151 -6.97 9.69 -0.56
N ASN A 152 -7.52 8.48 -0.60
CA ASN A 152 -8.48 7.98 0.38
C ASN A 152 -7.80 6.95 1.28
N MET A 153 -7.77 7.21 2.57
CA MET A 153 -7.27 6.27 3.57
C MET A 153 -8.44 5.71 4.37
N TYR A 154 -8.82 4.47 4.08
CA TYR A 154 -9.91 3.79 4.78
C TYR A 154 -9.42 3.06 6.02
N ASN A 155 -8.20 2.49 5.96
CA ASN A 155 -7.57 1.81 7.08
C ASN A 155 -6.07 1.61 6.79
N GLY A 156 -5.33 1.01 7.75
CA GLY A 156 -3.90 0.79 7.66
C GLY A 156 -3.10 1.87 8.40
N ARG A 157 -1.79 1.86 8.22
CA ARG A 157 -0.90 2.78 8.94
C ARG A 157 0.06 3.44 7.98
N LEU A 158 0.21 4.75 8.09
CA LEU A 158 1.30 5.50 7.49
C LEU A 158 2.29 5.88 8.58
N ARG A 159 3.55 5.57 8.34
CA ARG A 159 4.65 5.99 9.22
C ARG A 159 5.44 7.07 8.50
N GLY A 160 5.57 8.20 9.16
CA GLY A 160 6.37 9.29 8.65
C GLY A 160 7.86 9.04 8.79
N THR A 161 8.63 9.92 8.20
CA THR A 161 10.08 9.95 8.28
C THR A 161 10.53 10.66 9.57
N THR A 162 11.74 10.42 10.00
CA THR A 162 12.41 11.18 11.07
C THR A 162 13.10 12.43 10.54
N SER A 163 12.70 12.93 9.38
CA SER A 163 13.33 14.04 8.69
C SER A 163 13.13 15.38 9.41
N THR A 164 14.18 16.19 9.44
CA THR A 164 14.20 17.53 10.04
C THR A 164 13.59 18.64 9.16
N ALA A 165 13.12 18.33 7.96
CA ALA A 165 12.51 19.31 7.06
C ALA A 165 11.21 18.75 6.50
N ASP A 166 10.10 19.42 6.72
CA ASP A 166 8.76 19.23 6.13
C ASP A 166 8.31 17.77 5.88
N GLY A 167 8.98 16.82 6.51
CA GLY A 167 8.81 15.39 6.35
C GLY A 167 7.56 14.90 7.06
N ALA A 168 6.42 15.06 6.42
CA ALA A 168 5.17 14.50 6.89
C ALA A 168 4.95 13.11 6.30
N ALA A 169 4.17 12.28 7.00
CA ALA A 169 3.69 11.04 6.40
C ALA A 169 2.88 11.33 5.14
N VAL A 170 2.16 12.44 5.10
CA VAL A 170 1.39 12.88 3.93
C VAL A 170 1.71 14.35 3.64
N CYS A 171 2.25 14.61 2.45
CA CYS A 171 2.28 15.94 1.84
C CYS A 171 1.05 16.06 0.94
N ASN A 172 0.15 16.98 1.24
CA ASN A 172 -1.12 17.07 0.53
C ASN A 172 -1.27 18.39 -0.23
N ASN A 173 -1.21 18.30 -1.56
CA ASN A 173 -1.52 19.36 -2.49
C ASN A 173 -2.83 19.12 -3.27
N GLY A 174 -3.52 18.01 -2.97
CA GLY A 174 -4.78 17.60 -3.58
C GLY A 174 -5.87 17.40 -2.53
N THR A 175 -6.64 16.32 -2.67
CA THR A 175 -7.66 15.93 -1.72
C THR A 175 -7.19 14.74 -0.90
N PHE A 176 -7.19 14.85 0.42
CA PHE A 176 -6.90 13.75 1.34
C PHE A 176 -8.12 13.48 2.21
N ASN A 177 -8.68 12.28 2.10
CA ASN A 177 -9.81 11.82 2.90
C ASN A 177 -9.34 10.69 3.82
N MET A 178 -9.39 10.92 5.13
CA MET A 178 -9.07 9.91 6.13
C MET A 178 -10.35 9.41 6.80
N TYR A 179 -10.77 8.21 6.45
CA TYR A 179 -11.94 7.54 7.02
C TYR A 179 -11.58 6.63 8.20
N GLY A 180 -10.32 6.20 8.25
CA GLY A 180 -9.79 5.35 9.32
C GLY A 180 -8.28 5.15 9.19
N GLY A 181 -7.73 4.28 10.03
CA GLY A 181 -6.29 4.02 10.07
C GLY A 181 -5.52 4.96 10.99
N THR A 182 -4.21 4.94 10.87
CA THR A 182 -3.30 5.70 11.76
C THR A 182 -2.16 6.33 10.99
N ILE A 183 -1.87 7.58 11.29
CA ILE A 183 -0.65 8.27 10.85
C ILE A 183 0.21 8.52 12.09
N SER A 184 1.44 8.00 12.10
CA SER A 184 2.29 8.02 13.29
C SER A 184 3.77 8.21 12.96
N ASN A 185 4.56 8.52 13.98
CA ASN A 185 6.02 8.69 13.89
C ASN A 185 6.45 9.78 12.90
N ASN A 186 5.76 10.91 12.94
CA ASN A 186 6.10 12.11 12.18
C ASN A 186 6.93 13.04 13.07
N GLY A 187 8.09 12.56 13.51
CA GLY A 187 8.94 13.32 14.42
C GLY A 187 10.02 14.09 13.66
N THR A 188 10.15 15.39 13.98
CA THR A 188 11.40 16.13 13.80
C THR A 188 12.23 15.92 15.07
N THR A 189 13.46 15.45 14.93
CA THR A 189 14.46 15.51 16.03
C THR A 189 15.22 16.80 15.95
#